data_681e68b603962087f88d91c1d71aba72
#
_entry.id   681e68b603962087f88d91c1d71aba72
#
_cell.length_a   1.000
_cell.length_b   1.000
_cell.length_c   1.000
_cell.angle_alpha   90.00
_cell.angle_beta   90.00
_cell.angle_gamma   90.00
#
_symmetry.space_group_name_H-M   'P 1'
#
loop_
_entity.id
_entity.type
_entity.pdbx_description
1 polymer ?
#
loop_
_entity_poly.entity_id
_entity_poly.type
_entity_poly.pdbx_seq_one_letter_code
_entity_poly.pdbx_strand_id
1 'polypeptide(L)'
;PVVFGTLFGLAAMYFIKGHFSLLALGIGAVVLGVALSYVLHIITHYKYISDPEQVLRDQVKPVCLGCLTTIGSFMGLIFIRTELLQDFGLFAAFAIVGTTFFSLVFLPQFLNPRKNKLNHRAFAIIDRINAYPFDRKKPLLFTILTTAVVCIGFYIAGGTQFDADMHNLGYKAESTSYSENLLRT
;
A
#
# COMPACT_ATOMS: atom_id res chain seq x y z
N PRO A 1 0.92 -10.15 -9.82
CA PRO A 1 0.72 -8.75 -10.24
C PRO A 1 1.62 -7.76 -9.52
N VAL A 2 1.69 -7.79 -8.17
CA VAL A 2 2.48 -6.82 -7.38
C VAL A 2 3.96 -6.85 -7.74
N VAL A 3 4.58 -8.03 -7.86
CA VAL A 3 5.99 -8.18 -8.26
C VAL A 3 6.25 -7.55 -9.63
N PHE A 4 5.35 -7.78 -10.60
CA PHE A 4 5.47 -7.17 -11.93
C PHE A 4 5.31 -5.65 -11.89
N GLY A 5 4.38 -5.15 -11.07
CA GLY A 5 4.21 -3.72 -10.86
C GLY A 5 5.45 -3.08 -10.25
N THR A 6 6.07 -3.75 -9.26
CA THR A 6 7.33 -3.29 -8.66
C THR A 6 8.47 -3.26 -9.67
N LEU A 7 8.63 -4.33 -10.45
CA LEU A 7 9.64 -4.38 -11.52
C LEU A 7 9.41 -3.31 -12.58
N PHE A 8 8.15 -3.08 -12.94
CA PHE A 8 7.78 -2.00 -13.87
C PHE A 8 8.13 -0.62 -13.29
N GLY A 9 7.84 -0.38 -12.01
CA GLY A 9 8.23 0.85 -11.32
C GLY A 9 9.74 1.07 -11.30
N LEU A 10 10.51 0.02 -10.97
CA LEU A 10 11.98 0.08 -10.98
C LEU A 10 12.54 0.35 -12.38
N ALA A 11 12.01 -0.33 -13.40
CA ALA A 11 12.42 -0.11 -14.79
C ALA A 11 12.13 1.33 -15.24
N ALA A 12 10.93 1.84 -14.93
CA ALA A 12 10.57 3.22 -15.25
C ALA A 12 11.51 4.24 -14.58
N MET A 13 11.84 4.03 -13.30
CA MET A 13 12.79 4.88 -12.57
C MET A 13 14.19 4.85 -13.19
N TYR A 14 14.65 3.67 -13.60
CA TYR A 14 15.94 3.53 -14.27
C TYR A 14 15.99 4.35 -15.57
N PHE A 15 14.92 4.28 -16.39
CA PHE A 15 14.86 5.02 -17.65
C PHE A 15 14.72 6.55 -17.48
N ILE A 16 14.07 6.99 -16.39
CA ILE A 16 13.80 8.44 -16.18
C ILE A 16 14.98 9.14 -15.51
N LYS A 17 15.54 8.54 -14.46
CA LYS A 17 16.56 9.20 -13.63
C LYS A 17 17.94 8.55 -13.69
N GLY A 18 18.05 7.28 -14.05
CA GLY A 18 19.31 6.53 -14.09
C GLY A 18 19.94 6.24 -12.71
N HIS A 19 19.51 6.92 -11.65
CA HIS A 19 19.90 6.70 -10.26
C HIS A 19 18.66 6.74 -9.38
N PHE A 20 18.74 6.10 -8.21
CA PHE A 20 17.58 5.91 -7.36
C PHE A 20 18.01 5.71 -5.91
N SER A 21 17.33 6.39 -4.99
CA SER A 21 17.60 6.29 -3.58
C SER A 21 17.13 4.95 -3.00
N LEU A 22 18.05 4.19 -2.38
CA LEU A 22 17.72 2.95 -1.67
C LEU A 22 16.71 3.18 -0.54
N LEU A 23 16.75 4.35 0.09
CA LEU A 23 15.80 4.73 1.14
C LEU A 23 14.39 4.92 0.56
N ALA A 24 14.28 5.55 -0.61
CA ALA A 24 13.01 5.68 -1.32
C ALA A 24 12.41 4.30 -1.68
N LEU A 25 13.26 3.33 -2.02
CA LEU A 25 12.85 1.96 -2.28
C LEU A 25 12.34 1.26 -1.01
N GLY A 26 13.03 1.45 0.11
CA GLY A 26 12.58 0.91 1.41
C GLY A 26 11.20 1.44 1.82
N ILE A 27 10.99 2.76 1.73
CA ILE A 27 9.68 3.38 1.97
C ILE A 27 8.67 2.91 0.92
N GLY A 28 9.11 2.70 -0.31
CA GLY A 28 8.31 2.20 -1.43
C GLY A 28 7.69 0.83 -1.18
N ALA A 29 8.24 0.02 -0.27
CA ALA A 29 7.65 -1.26 0.13
C ALA A 29 6.23 -1.09 0.71
N VAL A 30 5.91 0.05 1.32
CA VAL A 30 4.55 0.37 1.80
C VAL A 30 3.55 0.44 0.65
N VAL A 31 4.00 0.92 -0.52
CA VAL A 31 3.16 1.02 -1.72
C VAL A 31 2.72 -0.35 -2.23
N LEU A 32 3.52 -1.41 -1.96
CA LEU A 32 3.15 -2.77 -2.32
C LEU A 32 1.89 -3.23 -1.60
N GLY A 33 1.67 -2.78 -0.36
CA GLY A 33 0.43 -3.02 0.39
C GLY A 33 -0.79 -2.36 -0.29
N VAL A 34 -0.63 -1.13 -0.75
CA VAL A 34 -1.68 -0.40 -1.51
C VAL A 34 -1.95 -1.10 -2.84
N ALA A 35 -0.89 -1.48 -3.56
CA ALA A 35 -0.99 -2.18 -4.83
C ALA A 35 -1.68 -3.56 -4.67
N LEU A 36 -1.41 -4.27 -3.57
CA LEU A 36 -2.06 -5.53 -3.25
C LEU A 36 -3.57 -5.36 -3.05
N SER A 37 -4.02 -4.23 -2.52
CA SER A 37 -5.45 -3.93 -2.34
C SER A 37 -6.22 -4.00 -3.66
N TYR A 38 -5.68 -3.48 -4.77
CA TYR A 38 -6.31 -3.57 -6.09
C TYR A 38 -6.43 -5.02 -6.58
N VAL A 39 -5.41 -5.84 -6.33
CA VAL A 39 -5.43 -7.27 -6.65
C VAL A 39 -6.51 -7.99 -5.85
N LEU A 40 -6.59 -7.69 -4.55
CA LEU A 40 -7.57 -8.30 -3.64
C LEU A 40 -9.00 -7.93 -4.02
N HIS A 41 -9.25 -6.71 -4.48
CA HIS A 41 -10.58 -6.32 -4.96
C HIS A 41 -11.06 -7.22 -6.10
N ILE A 42 -10.22 -7.47 -7.08
CA ILE A 42 -10.56 -8.35 -8.22
C ILE A 42 -10.78 -9.79 -7.74
N ILE A 43 -9.88 -10.33 -6.91
CA ILE A 43 -9.98 -11.71 -6.41
C ILE A 43 -11.23 -11.91 -5.54
N THR A 44 -11.54 -10.94 -4.69
CA THR A 44 -12.70 -11.02 -3.80
C THR A 44 -14.00 -10.98 -4.61
N HIS A 45 -14.08 -10.14 -5.63
CA HIS A 45 -15.26 -10.08 -6.50
C HIS A 45 -15.44 -11.37 -7.29
N TYR A 46 -14.32 -11.97 -7.74
CA TYR A 46 -14.33 -13.27 -8.41
C TYR A 46 -14.83 -14.42 -7.53
N LYS A 47 -14.75 -14.30 -6.20
CA LYS A 47 -15.34 -15.26 -5.27
C LYS A 47 -16.87 -15.33 -5.38
N TYR A 48 -17.50 -14.21 -5.67
CA TYR A 48 -18.97 -14.11 -5.72
C TYR A 48 -19.51 -14.32 -7.14
N ILE A 49 -18.76 -13.89 -8.15
CA ILE A 49 -19.12 -14.00 -9.56
C ILE A 49 -18.06 -14.87 -10.23
N SER A 50 -18.43 -16.12 -10.55
CA SER A 50 -17.50 -17.10 -11.12
C SER A 50 -17.15 -16.84 -12.59
N ASP A 51 -17.74 -15.82 -13.21
CA ASP A 51 -17.47 -15.43 -14.59
C ASP A 51 -16.37 -14.35 -14.65
N PRO A 52 -15.17 -14.67 -15.22
CA PRO A 52 -14.06 -13.74 -15.31
C PRO A 52 -14.37 -12.46 -16.08
N GLU A 53 -15.17 -12.58 -17.15
CA GLU A 53 -15.50 -11.45 -18.01
C GLU A 53 -16.42 -10.45 -17.28
N GLN A 54 -17.40 -10.94 -16.56
CA GLN A 54 -18.29 -10.11 -15.76
C GLN A 54 -17.54 -9.43 -14.62
N VAL A 55 -16.67 -10.16 -13.91
CA VAL A 55 -15.81 -9.59 -12.84
C VAL A 55 -14.95 -8.46 -13.38
N LEU A 56 -14.34 -8.66 -14.54
CA LEU A 56 -13.49 -7.64 -15.14
C LEU A 56 -14.32 -6.39 -15.48
N ARG A 57 -15.46 -6.56 -16.11
CA ARG A 57 -16.35 -5.47 -16.50
C ARG A 57 -16.82 -4.64 -15.29
N ASP A 58 -17.13 -5.30 -14.19
CA ASP A 58 -17.62 -4.64 -12.97
C ASP A 58 -16.49 -3.95 -12.20
N GLN A 59 -15.28 -4.52 -12.23
CA GLN A 59 -14.14 -4.04 -11.43
C GLN A 59 -13.25 -3.02 -12.15
N VAL A 60 -13.25 -2.97 -13.48
CA VAL A 60 -12.39 -2.03 -14.24
C VAL A 60 -12.62 -0.58 -13.79
N LYS A 61 -13.88 -0.13 -13.73
CA LYS A 61 -14.19 1.26 -13.37
C LYS A 61 -13.74 1.62 -11.95
N PRO A 62 -14.15 0.92 -10.88
CA PRO A 62 -13.74 1.29 -9.52
C PRO A 62 -12.23 1.14 -9.30
N VAL A 63 -11.59 0.10 -9.86
CA VAL A 63 -10.16 -0.11 -9.73
C VAL A 63 -9.37 0.98 -10.47
N CYS A 64 -9.76 1.34 -11.70
CA CYS A 64 -9.11 2.42 -12.44
C CYS A 64 -9.28 3.79 -11.77
N LEU A 65 -10.47 4.08 -11.21
CA LEU A 65 -10.68 5.33 -10.47
C LEU A 65 -9.82 5.38 -9.21
N GLY A 66 -9.79 4.31 -8.42
CA GLY A 66 -8.94 4.22 -7.23
C GLY A 66 -7.45 4.32 -7.58
N CYS A 67 -7.02 3.66 -8.66
CA CYS A 67 -5.66 3.75 -9.17
C CYS A 67 -5.32 5.20 -9.56
N LEU A 68 -6.18 5.89 -10.33
CA LEU A 68 -5.96 7.25 -10.81
C LEU A 68 -5.82 8.24 -9.65
N THR A 69 -6.68 8.16 -8.65
CA THR A 69 -6.61 9.04 -7.46
C THR A 69 -5.32 8.80 -6.68
N THR A 70 -4.90 7.55 -6.54
CA THR A 70 -3.66 7.19 -5.82
C THR A 70 -2.42 7.64 -6.59
N ILE A 71 -2.40 7.46 -7.91
CA ILE A 71 -1.33 7.98 -8.78
C ILE A 71 -1.25 9.51 -8.65
N GLY A 72 -2.39 10.20 -8.72
CA GLY A 72 -2.44 11.66 -8.56
C GLY A 72 -1.84 12.12 -7.24
N SER A 73 -2.14 11.40 -6.14
CA SER A 73 -1.58 11.70 -4.81
C SER A 73 -0.06 11.52 -4.77
N PHE A 74 0.48 10.44 -5.34
CA PHE A 74 1.92 10.20 -5.38
C PHE A 74 2.64 11.15 -6.35
N MET A 75 2.03 11.47 -7.49
CA MET A 75 2.57 12.48 -8.40
C MET A 75 2.64 13.88 -7.76
N GLY A 76 1.76 14.19 -6.80
CA GLY A 76 1.84 15.39 -5.98
C GLY A 76 3.17 15.54 -5.22
N LEU A 77 3.83 14.44 -4.88
CA LEU A 77 5.14 14.47 -4.20
C LEU A 77 6.28 15.02 -5.07
N ILE A 78 6.12 15.03 -6.39
CA ILE A 78 7.11 15.61 -7.32
C ILE A 78 7.30 17.11 -7.09
N PHE A 79 6.27 17.80 -6.60
CA PHE A 79 6.33 19.24 -6.32
C PHE A 79 7.06 19.58 -5.01
N ILE A 80 7.40 18.58 -4.20
CA ILE A 80 8.16 18.77 -2.96
C ILE A 80 9.65 18.90 -3.31
N ARG A 81 10.37 19.76 -2.59
CA ARG A 81 11.79 20.03 -2.84
C ARG A 81 12.76 18.95 -2.32
N THR A 82 12.26 17.80 -1.91
CA THR A 82 13.05 16.70 -1.36
C THR A 82 13.17 15.59 -2.39
N GLU A 83 14.36 15.32 -2.88
CA GLU A 83 14.67 14.33 -3.90
C GLU A 83 14.16 12.93 -3.51
N LEU A 84 14.32 12.56 -2.23
CA LEU A 84 13.80 11.30 -1.68
C LEU A 84 12.29 11.13 -1.92
N LEU A 85 11.50 12.18 -1.65
CA LEU A 85 10.04 12.14 -1.80
C LEU A 85 9.62 12.16 -3.27
N GLN A 86 10.37 12.84 -4.13
CA GLN A 86 10.15 12.80 -5.58
C GLN A 86 10.39 11.40 -6.14
N ASP A 87 11.49 10.75 -5.75
CA ASP A 87 11.83 9.40 -6.16
C ASP A 87 10.78 8.39 -5.68
N PHE A 88 10.39 8.52 -4.41
CA PHE A 88 9.32 7.70 -3.84
C PHE A 88 8.00 7.88 -4.59
N GLY A 89 7.59 9.12 -4.85
CA GLY A 89 6.35 9.43 -5.55
C GLY A 89 6.31 8.86 -6.96
N LEU A 90 7.39 9.04 -7.71
CA LEU A 90 7.53 8.49 -9.06
C LEU A 90 7.49 6.96 -9.06
N PHE A 91 8.30 6.34 -8.21
CA PHE A 91 8.32 4.88 -8.09
C PHE A 91 6.94 4.33 -7.74
N ALA A 92 6.28 4.93 -6.74
CA ALA A 92 4.96 4.53 -6.28
C ALA A 92 3.92 4.63 -7.41
N ALA A 93 3.90 5.75 -8.14
CA ALA A 93 2.98 5.96 -9.25
C ALA A 93 3.16 4.88 -10.34
N PHE A 94 4.39 4.62 -10.77
CA PHE A 94 4.65 3.60 -11.80
C PHE A 94 4.40 2.17 -11.29
N ALA A 95 4.73 1.87 -10.04
CA ALA A 95 4.46 0.55 -9.46
C ALA A 95 2.96 0.26 -9.39
N ILE A 96 2.14 1.25 -9.05
CA ILE A 96 0.68 1.13 -9.03
C ILE A 96 0.11 0.98 -10.43
N VAL A 97 0.57 1.77 -11.40
CA VAL A 97 0.18 1.61 -12.82
C VAL A 97 0.48 0.20 -13.30
N GLY A 98 1.71 -0.27 -13.11
CA GLY A 98 2.14 -1.61 -13.51
C GLY A 98 1.33 -2.71 -12.83
N THR A 99 1.09 -2.60 -11.52
CA THR A 99 0.29 -3.58 -10.77
C THR A 99 -1.16 -3.61 -11.25
N THR A 100 -1.77 -2.44 -11.43
CA THR A 100 -3.17 -2.34 -11.88
C THR A 100 -3.33 -2.88 -13.29
N PHE A 101 -2.44 -2.50 -14.20
CA PHE A 101 -2.45 -3.01 -15.58
C PHE A 101 -2.31 -4.54 -15.59
N PHE A 102 -1.33 -5.08 -14.86
CA PHE A 102 -1.12 -6.52 -14.78
C PHE A 102 -2.29 -7.25 -14.12
N SER A 103 -2.92 -6.64 -13.13
CA SER A 103 -4.08 -7.21 -12.45
C SER A 103 -5.31 -7.26 -13.34
N LEU A 104 -5.55 -6.23 -14.14
CA LEU A 104 -6.71 -6.19 -15.02
C LEU A 104 -6.54 -7.07 -16.26
N VAL A 105 -5.34 -7.16 -16.82
CA VAL A 105 -5.09 -7.89 -18.08
C VAL A 105 -4.77 -9.36 -17.83
N PHE A 106 -3.87 -9.64 -16.91
CA PHE A 106 -3.33 -11.01 -16.73
C PHE A 106 -4.03 -11.80 -15.63
N LEU A 107 -4.44 -11.15 -14.54
CA LEU A 107 -5.05 -11.87 -13.41
C LEU A 107 -6.29 -12.68 -13.82
N PRO A 108 -7.24 -12.16 -14.61
CA PRO A 108 -8.41 -12.91 -15.03
C PRO A 108 -8.06 -14.17 -15.84
N GLN A 109 -6.96 -14.16 -16.61
CA GLN A 109 -6.52 -15.29 -17.41
C GLN A 109 -6.00 -16.46 -16.55
N PHE A 110 -5.45 -16.15 -15.35
CA PHE A 110 -4.99 -17.17 -14.40
C PHE A 110 -6.10 -17.70 -13.49
N LEU A 111 -7.22 -16.99 -13.39
CA LEU A 111 -8.38 -17.41 -12.59
C LEU A 111 -9.20 -18.42 -13.38
N ASN A 112 -9.06 -19.71 -13.06
CA ASN A 112 -9.82 -20.78 -13.71
C ASN A 112 -11.12 -21.05 -12.93
N PRO A 113 -12.33 -20.82 -13.53
CA PRO A 113 -13.62 -20.97 -12.85
C PRO A 113 -13.87 -22.37 -12.32
N ARG A 114 -13.30 -23.39 -12.95
CA ARG A 114 -13.58 -24.80 -12.61
C ARG A 114 -12.72 -25.39 -11.49
N LYS A 115 -11.59 -24.78 -11.14
CA LYS A 115 -10.63 -25.33 -10.17
C LYS A 115 -10.51 -24.53 -8.86
N ASN A 116 -10.89 -23.28 -8.83
CA ASN A 116 -10.72 -22.42 -7.66
C ASN A 116 -11.96 -22.45 -6.75
N LYS A 117 -12.22 -23.56 -6.08
CA LYS A 117 -12.92 -23.50 -4.79
C LYS A 117 -11.98 -22.82 -3.80
N LEU A 118 -11.99 -21.49 -3.79
CA LEU A 118 -11.32 -20.70 -2.75
C LEU A 118 -11.70 -21.27 -1.39
N ASN A 119 -10.68 -21.49 -0.57
CA ASN A 119 -10.85 -22.12 0.74
C ASN A 119 -11.81 -21.29 1.59
N HIS A 120 -13.08 -21.70 1.66
CA HIS A 120 -14.14 -21.04 2.41
C HIS A 120 -13.79 -20.78 3.89
N ARG A 121 -12.84 -21.53 4.45
CA ARG A 121 -12.44 -21.38 5.84
C ARG A 121 -11.72 -20.07 6.14
N ALA A 122 -10.88 -19.57 5.21
CA ALA A 122 -10.15 -18.30 5.41
C ALA A 122 -11.09 -17.10 5.42
N PHE A 123 -12.17 -17.17 4.63
CA PHE A 123 -13.17 -16.09 4.52
C PHE A 123 -14.33 -16.24 5.51
N ALA A 124 -14.54 -17.43 6.07
CA ALA A 124 -15.65 -17.70 7.01
C ALA A 124 -15.60 -16.80 8.25
N ILE A 125 -14.41 -16.43 8.73
CA ILE A 125 -14.25 -15.50 9.85
C ILE A 125 -14.70 -14.10 9.46
N ILE A 126 -14.25 -13.62 8.29
CA ILE A 126 -14.62 -12.31 7.76
C ILE A 126 -16.12 -12.24 7.45
N ASP A 127 -16.66 -13.30 6.82
CA ASP A 127 -18.09 -13.41 6.52
C ASP A 127 -18.93 -13.45 7.83
N ARG A 128 -18.43 -14.08 8.89
CA ARG A 128 -19.08 -14.10 10.21
C ARG A 128 -19.06 -12.74 10.90
N ILE A 129 -17.95 -12.01 10.81
CA ILE A 129 -17.84 -10.65 11.35
C ILE A 129 -18.75 -9.71 10.58
N ASN A 130 -18.76 -9.82 9.24
CA ASN A 130 -19.57 -8.97 8.37
C ASN A 130 -21.07 -9.26 8.48
N ALA A 131 -21.45 -10.51 8.79
CA ALA A 131 -22.84 -10.91 9.02
C ALA A 131 -23.40 -10.44 10.36
N TYR A 132 -22.55 -9.97 11.28
CA TYR A 132 -23.00 -9.46 12.57
C TYR A 132 -23.57 -8.04 12.41
N PRO A 133 -24.84 -7.79 12.73
CA PRO A 133 -25.47 -6.49 12.52
C PRO A 133 -25.06 -5.48 13.60
N PHE A 134 -23.85 -4.93 13.49
CA PHE A 134 -23.30 -3.95 14.44
C PHE A 134 -24.16 -2.69 14.51
N ASP A 135 -24.68 -2.26 13.36
CA ASP A 135 -25.47 -1.03 13.20
C ASP A 135 -26.86 -1.12 13.82
N ARG A 136 -27.47 -2.32 13.85
CA ARG A 136 -28.85 -2.50 14.34
C ARG A 136 -28.96 -2.79 15.82
N LYS A 137 -27.95 -3.49 16.41
CA LYS A 137 -28.08 -3.97 17.80
C LYS A 137 -27.65 -2.94 18.84
N LYS A 138 -26.55 -2.22 18.63
CA LYS A 138 -26.08 -1.17 19.58
C LYS A 138 -25.17 -0.16 18.83
N PRO A 139 -25.67 0.65 17.90
CA PRO A 139 -24.83 1.56 17.13
C PRO A 139 -24.11 2.58 18.04
N LEU A 140 -24.79 3.05 19.08
CA LEU A 140 -24.23 4.01 20.03
C LEU A 140 -23.04 3.43 20.80
N LEU A 141 -23.13 2.18 21.24
CA LEU A 141 -22.05 1.51 22.01
C LEU A 141 -20.83 1.25 21.11
N PHE A 142 -21.05 0.89 19.84
CA PHE A 142 -19.98 0.71 18.88
C PHE A 142 -19.27 2.04 18.56
N THR A 143 -20.03 3.11 18.37
CA THR A 143 -19.47 4.45 18.14
C THR A 143 -18.67 4.95 19.35
N ILE A 144 -19.18 4.77 20.56
CA ILE A 144 -18.45 5.13 21.78
C ILE A 144 -17.15 4.33 21.91
N LEU A 145 -17.20 3.01 21.67
CA LEU A 145 -16.01 2.16 21.76
C LEU A 145 -14.95 2.54 20.75
N THR A 146 -15.33 2.78 19.49
CA THR A 146 -14.38 3.20 18.44
C THR A 146 -13.78 4.57 18.75
N THR A 147 -14.59 5.52 19.22
CA THR A 147 -14.12 6.85 19.62
C THR A 147 -13.16 6.74 20.82
N ALA A 148 -13.46 5.92 21.80
CA ALA A 148 -12.59 5.69 22.96
C ALA A 148 -11.23 5.09 22.55
N VAL A 149 -11.22 4.08 21.64
CA VAL A 149 -9.98 3.49 21.11
C VAL A 149 -9.14 4.54 20.36
N VAL A 150 -9.77 5.37 19.54
CA VAL A 150 -9.09 6.47 18.84
C VAL A 150 -8.52 7.49 19.83
N CYS A 151 -9.27 7.92 20.83
CA CYS A 151 -8.81 8.86 21.85
C CYS A 151 -7.64 8.30 22.68
N ILE A 152 -7.69 7.02 23.07
CA ILE A 152 -6.61 6.35 23.79
C ILE A 152 -5.37 6.28 22.86
N GLY A 153 -5.54 5.95 21.58
CA GLY A 153 -4.48 5.95 20.60
C GLY A 153 -3.80 7.33 20.48
N PHE A 154 -4.58 8.41 20.40
CA PHE A 154 -4.06 9.77 20.38
C PHE A 154 -3.33 10.14 21.68
N TYR A 155 -3.85 9.73 22.84
CA TYR A 155 -3.20 9.96 24.13
C TYR A 155 -1.83 9.29 24.22
N ILE A 156 -1.74 8.04 23.77
CA ILE A 156 -0.48 7.28 23.73
C ILE A 156 0.47 7.90 22.69
N ALA A 157 -0.03 8.27 21.51
CA ALA A 157 0.76 8.90 20.46
C ALA A 157 1.27 10.30 20.83
N GLY A 158 0.53 11.05 21.66
CA GLY A 158 0.94 12.37 22.16
C GLY A 158 2.20 12.35 23.03
N GLY A 159 2.58 11.15 23.55
CA GLY A 159 3.85 10.93 24.23
C GLY A 159 5.03 10.61 23.29
N THR A 160 4.77 10.35 22.01
CA THR A 160 5.82 10.10 21.01
C THR A 160 6.40 11.40 20.49
N GLN A 161 7.66 11.63 20.76
CA GLN A 161 8.41 12.75 20.18
C GLN A 161 8.88 12.35 18.78
N PHE A 162 8.62 13.22 17.80
CA PHE A 162 9.13 13.02 16.44
C PHE A 162 10.60 13.45 16.43
N ASP A 163 11.50 12.49 16.39
CA ASP A 163 12.92 12.75 16.21
C ASP A 163 13.20 13.00 14.72
N ALA A 164 13.37 14.28 14.37
CA ALA A 164 13.69 14.70 13.00
C ALA A 164 15.21 14.63 12.71
N ASP A 165 16.02 14.16 13.65
CA ASP A 165 17.45 14.04 13.45
C ASP A 165 17.78 12.84 12.57
N MET A 166 18.13 13.14 11.32
CA MET A 166 18.55 12.12 10.33
C MET A 166 19.83 11.38 10.75
N HIS A 167 20.57 11.90 11.73
CA HIS A 167 21.74 11.23 12.29
C HIS A 167 21.39 9.94 13.04
N ASN A 168 20.19 9.85 13.61
CA ASN A 168 19.73 8.67 14.34
C ASN A 168 19.21 7.55 13.43
N LEU A 169 18.99 7.82 12.14
CA LEU A 169 18.53 6.83 11.15
C LEU A 169 19.66 5.99 10.55
N GLY A 170 20.91 6.37 10.73
CA GLY A 170 22.08 5.68 10.22
C GLY A 170 22.74 4.83 11.29
N TYR A 171 22.98 3.52 11.01
CA TYR A 171 23.89 2.74 11.85
C TYR A 171 25.29 3.34 11.74
N LYS A 172 25.77 3.96 12.83
CA LYS A 172 27.15 4.41 12.93
C LYS A 172 27.99 3.36 13.65
N ALA A 173 29.03 2.88 13.00
CA ALA A 173 30.03 2.08 13.68
C ALA A 173 30.69 2.93 14.77
N GLU A 174 31.03 2.37 15.95
CA GLU A 174 31.61 3.05 17.07
C GLU A 174 32.89 3.85 16.69
N SER A 175 33.67 3.31 15.75
CA SER A 175 34.86 3.96 15.21
C SER A 175 34.57 5.29 14.49
N THR A 176 33.42 5.37 13.82
CA THR A 176 33.01 6.57 13.07
C THR A 176 32.46 7.64 13.99
N SER A 177 31.75 7.27 15.05
CA SER A 177 31.23 8.21 16.04
C SER A 177 32.36 8.85 16.85
N TYR A 178 33.44 8.10 17.13
CA TYR A 178 34.62 8.60 17.81
C TYR A 178 35.38 9.64 16.97
N SER A 179 35.52 9.37 15.66
CA SER A 179 36.21 10.29 14.73
C SER A 179 35.46 11.60 14.55
N GLU A 180 34.11 11.54 14.51
CA GLU A 180 33.26 12.72 14.35
C GLU A 180 33.24 13.61 15.61
N ASN A 181 33.29 13.02 16.79
CA ASN A 181 33.40 13.75 18.03
C ASN A 181 34.75 14.49 18.14
N LEU A 182 35.84 13.90 17.62
CA LEU A 182 37.15 14.54 17.57
C LEU A 182 37.21 15.73 16.59
N LEU A 183 36.40 15.74 15.57
CA LEU A 183 36.33 16.85 14.59
C LEU A 183 35.42 18.01 15.04
N ARG A 184 34.60 17.80 16.09
CA ARG A 184 33.71 18.82 16.66
C ARG A 184 34.35 19.62 17.81
N THR A 185 35.49 19.20 18.34
CA THR A 185 36.28 19.91 19.32
C THR A 185 37.37 20.72 18.63
#